data_147c5da97b33f88aa54cb8a185b46b07
#
_entry.id   147c5da97b33f88aa54cb8a185b46b07
#
_cell.length_a   1.000
_cell.length_b   1.000
_cell.length_c   1.000
_cell.angle_alpha   90.00
_cell.angle_beta   90.00
_cell.angle_gamma   90.00
#
_symmetry.space_group_name_H-M   'P 1'
#
loop_
_entity.id
_entity.type
_entity.pdbx_description
1 polymer ?
#
loop_
_entity_poly.entity_id
_entity_poly.type
_entity_poly.pdbx_seq_one_letter_code
_entity_poly.pdbx_strand_id
1 'polypeptide(L)'
;MAELLYFTGTMDCGKSTLALQMDHNHRARGRSGRIFTSHDRAGESVLSSRLGLAARAIEVRPEFDFWEYVVGELTHGGRIDYVVCDEAQFYSALQIEQLARLVDELQIDVFAFGILTDFRATLFPGSARLVELADRMELLQVEALCWCGERATHNARTIGGEMVTEGEQLVVGDIVTDDHEVAYEVLCRRHHRRRLTQARARATLSPEVLPFGGNAS
;
A
#
# COMPACT_ATOMS: atom_id res chain seq x y z
N MET A 1 11.27 -17.69 -17.55
CA MET A 1 9.81 -17.77 -17.50
C MET A 1 9.37 -16.50 -16.78
N ALA A 2 8.34 -15.83 -17.28
CA ALA A 2 7.79 -14.68 -16.60
C ALA A 2 7.10 -15.11 -15.29
N GLU A 3 6.99 -14.20 -14.32
CA GLU A 3 6.41 -14.47 -13.00
C GLU A 3 5.50 -13.32 -12.54
N LEU A 4 4.45 -13.65 -11.79
CA LEU A 4 3.66 -12.72 -11.00
C LEU A 4 4.25 -12.67 -9.58
N LEU A 5 4.91 -11.57 -9.25
CA LEU A 5 5.50 -11.35 -7.92
C LEU A 5 4.67 -10.35 -7.12
N TYR A 6 4.31 -10.72 -5.90
CA TYR A 6 3.60 -9.84 -4.98
C TYR A 6 4.49 -9.36 -3.85
N PHE A 7 4.82 -8.06 -3.85
CA PHE A 7 5.59 -7.38 -2.80
C PHE A 7 4.64 -6.73 -1.81
N THR A 8 4.68 -7.16 -0.57
CA THR A 8 3.76 -6.68 0.45
C THR A 8 4.45 -6.25 1.74
N GLY A 9 3.71 -5.54 2.57
CA GLY A 9 4.12 -5.04 3.88
C GLY A 9 3.08 -4.06 4.41
N THR A 10 3.35 -3.46 5.58
CA THR A 10 2.49 -2.39 6.12
C THR A 10 2.64 -1.10 5.31
N MET A 11 1.84 -0.10 5.62
CA MET A 11 2.15 1.26 5.18
C MET A 11 3.57 1.62 5.63
N ASP A 12 4.22 2.54 4.92
CA ASP A 12 5.55 3.08 5.22
C ASP A 12 6.74 2.09 5.14
N CYS A 13 6.55 0.88 4.63
CA CYS A 13 7.62 -0.10 4.45
C CYS A 13 8.43 0.05 3.14
N GLY A 14 8.25 1.14 2.39
CA GLY A 14 9.07 1.45 1.19
C GLY A 14 8.63 0.78 -0.11
N LYS A 15 7.39 0.31 -0.25
CA LYS A 15 6.86 -0.36 -1.46
C LYS A 15 7.09 0.45 -2.73
N SER A 16 6.61 1.69 -2.77
CA SER A 16 6.72 2.56 -3.95
C SER A 16 8.18 2.91 -4.27
N THR A 17 9.05 3.00 -3.26
CA THR A 17 10.50 3.17 -3.48
C THR A 17 11.09 1.97 -4.18
N LEU A 18 10.78 0.75 -3.74
CA LEU A 18 11.26 -0.48 -4.37
C LEU A 18 10.69 -0.63 -5.78
N ALA A 19 9.41 -0.31 -5.99
CA ALA A 19 8.76 -0.34 -7.30
C ALA A 19 9.51 0.54 -8.32
N LEU A 20 9.81 1.78 -7.94
CA LEU A 20 10.57 2.71 -8.77
C LEU A 20 12.02 2.26 -9.00
N GLN A 21 12.66 1.68 -7.99
CA GLN A 21 14.02 1.15 -8.13
C GLN A 21 14.05 -0.06 -9.08
N MET A 22 13.06 -0.94 -9.01
CA MET A 22 12.93 -2.08 -9.92
C MET A 22 12.70 -1.61 -11.37
N ASP A 23 11.79 -0.68 -11.59
CA ASP A 23 11.57 -0.08 -12.91
C ASP A 23 12.88 0.52 -13.46
N HIS A 24 13.59 1.31 -12.67
CA HIS A 24 14.88 1.88 -13.05
C HIS A 24 15.89 0.80 -13.46
N ASN A 25 16.03 -0.25 -12.67
CA ASN A 25 16.98 -1.33 -12.93
C ASN A 25 16.66 -2.11 -14.20
N HIS A 26 15.38 -2.37 -14.46
CA HIS A 26 14.94 -3.05 -15.68
C HIS A 26 15.16 -2.18 -16.92
N ARG A 27 14.81 -0.89 -16.85
CA ARG A 27 15.04 0.09 -17.95
C ARG A 27 16.52 0.23 -18.27
N ALA A 28 17.38 0.29 -17.25
CA ALA A 28 18.83 0.37 -17.41
C ALA A 28 19.41 -0.87 -18.14
N ARG A 29 18.68 -1.97 -18.18
CA ARG A 29 19.00 -3.19 -18.92
C ARG A 29 18.30 -3.29 -20.29
N GLY A 30 17.68 -2.20 -20.77
CA GLY A 30 16.99 -2.13 -22.06
C GLY A 30 15.63 -2.83 -22.10
N ARG A 31 15.05 -3.17 -20.94
CA ARG A 31 13.66 -3.68 -20.86
C ARG A 31 12.67 -2.53 -20.88
N SER A 32 11.54 -2.73 -21.55
CA SER A 32 10.44 -1.77 -21.62
C SER A 32 9.35 -2.14 -20.62
N GLY A 33 9.02 -1.22 -19.71
CA GLY A 33 7.98 -1.44 -18.69
C GLY A 33 6.87 -0.40 -18.73
N ARG A 34 5.75 -0.76 -18.10
CA ARG A 34 4.67 0.15 -17.80
C ARG A 34 4.43 0.15 -16.29
N ILE A 35 4.16 1.34 -15.73
CA ILE A 35 3.83 1.52 -14.33
C ILE A 35 2.35 1.85 -14.23
N PHE A 36 1.66 1.14 -13.36
CA PHE A 36 0.25 1.32 -13.04
C PHE A 36 0.09 1.66 -11.56
N THR A 37 -0.83 2.54 -11.24
CA THR A 37 -1.17 2.90 -9.86
C THR A 37 -2.68 3.10 -9.71
N SER A 38 -3.21 2.84 -8.52
CA SER A 38 -4.60 3.13 -8.19
C SER A 38 -4.65 4.23 -7.14
N HIS A 39 -5.72 5.06 -7.18
CA HIS A 39 -5.96 6.13 -6.20
C HIS A 39 -4.79 7.11 -6.06
N ASP A 40 -4.29 7.61 -7.19
CA ASP A 40 -3.28 8.67 -7.17
C ASP A 40 -3.84 9.93 -6.49
N ARG A 41 -3.26 10.27 -5.34
CA ARG A 41 -3.63 11.45 -4.54
C ARG A 41 -3.29 12.76 -5.25
N ALA A 42 -2.35 12.74 -6.20
CA ALA A 42 -1.87 13.92 -6.89
C ALA A 42 -2.66 14.26 -8.17
N GLY A 43 -3.52 13.35 -8.66
CA GLY A 43 -4.29 13.55 -9.89
C GLY A 43 -3.46 13.67 -11.17
N GLU A 44 -2.18 13.32 -11.12
CA GLU A 44 -1.23 13.49 -12.23
C GLU A 44 -0.74 12.17 -12.84
N SER A 45 -1.33 11.02 -12.47
CA SER A 45 -0.87 9.70 -12.95
C SER A 45 0.66 9.50 -12.74
N VAL A 46 1.13 9.75 -11.52
CA VAL A 46 2.54 9.68 -11.13
C VAL A 46 2.69 8.75 -9.93
N LEU A 47 3.50 7.71 -10.07
CA LEU A 47 3.98 6.96 -8.92
C LEU A 47 5.10 7.75 -8.24
N SER A 48 4.93 8.10 -6.98
CA SER A 48 5.93 8.83 -6.19
C SER A 48 6.30 8.08 -4.91
N SER A 49 7.54 8.25 -4.48
CA SER A 49 8.01 7.76 -3.19
C SER A 49 8.24 8.91 -2.21
N ARG A 50 8.14 8.64 -0.91
CA ARG A 50 8.47 9.63 0.13
C ARG A 50 9.94 10.10 0.10
N LEU A 51 10.81 9.39 -0.61
CA LEU A 51 12.21 9.77 -0.81
C LEU A 51 12.42 10.71 -2.03
N GLY A 52 11.31 11.17 -2.63
CA GLY A 52 11.37 12.12 -3.76
C GLY A 52 11.61 11.49 -5.13
N LEU A 53 11.56 10.14 -5.23
CA LEU A 53 11.57 9.48 -6.53
C LEU A 53 10.17 9.55 -7.14
N ALA A 54 10.09 9.76 -8.46
CA ALA A 54 8.81 9.79 -9.16
C ALA A 54 8.95 9.28 -10.60
N ALA A 55 7.91 8.63 -11.10
CA ALA A 55 7.80 8.20 -12.49
C ALA A 55 6.35 8.32 -12.98
N ARG A 56 6.17 8.54 -14.28
CA ARG A 56 4.84 8.51 -14.88
C ARG A 56 4.20 7.14 -14.72
N ALA A 57 2.95 7.11 -14.32
CA ALA A 57 2.17 5.91 -14.14
C ALA A 57 0.86 6.02 -14.91
N ILE A 58 0.18 4.91 -15.10
CA ILE A 58 -1.16 4.81 -15.69
C ILE A 58 -2.12 4.59 -14.54
N GLU A 59 -3.15 5.41 -14.44
CA GLU A 59 -4.16 5.26 -13.42
C GLU A 59 -5.05 4.05 -13.69
N VAL A 60 -5.17 3.17 -12.73
CA VAL A 60 -6.05 2.01 -12.77
C VAL A 60 -7.38 2.35 -12.09
N ARG A 61 -8.43 2.48 -12.89
CA ARG A 61 -9.80 2.68 -12.44
C ARG A 61 -10.54 1.34 -12.39
N PRO A 62 -11.71 1.26 -11.75
CA PRO A 62 -12.48 0.02 -11.67
C PRO A 62 -12.77 -0.65 -13.02
N GLU A 63 -12.99 0.15 -14.07
CA GLU A 63 -13.26 -0.30 -15.44
C GLU A 63 -12.01 -0.59 -16.28
N PHE A 64 -10.81 -0.35 -15.74
CA PHE A 64 -9.56 -0.54 -16.48
C PHE A 64 -9.32 -2.02 -16.79
N ASP A 65 -9.03 -2.31 -18.06
CA ASP A 65 -8.72 -3.65 -18.54
C ASP A 65 -7.23 -3.75 -18.91
N PHE A 66 -6.47 -4.50 -18.11
CA PHE A 66 -5.04 -4.70 -18.32
C PHE A 66 -4.74 -5.48 -19.60
N TRP A 67 -5.59 -6.46 -19.91
CA TRP A 67 -5.39 -7.30 -21.09
C TRP A 67 -5.57 -6.47 -22.37
N GLU A 68 -6.68 -5.75 -22.47
CA GLU A 68 -6.96 -4.89 -23.63
C GLU A 68 -5.87 -3.84 -23.81
N TYR A 69 -5.46 -3.18 -22.72
CA TYR A 69 -4.38 -2.17 -22.76
C TYR A 69 -3.08 -2.75 -23.29
N VAL A 70 -2.61 -3.88 -22.74
CA VAL A 70 -1.32 -4.47 -23.11
C VAL A 70 -1.34 -5.03 -24.51
N VAL A 71 -2.39 -5.76 -24.90
CA VAL A 71 -2.55 -6.29 -26.27
C VAL A 71 -2.64 -5.15 -27.28
N GLY A 72 -3.35 -4.08 -26.95
CA GLY A 72 -3.42 -2.88 -27.78
C GLY A 72 -2.04 -2.27 -28.03
N GLU A 73 -1.25 -2.05 -26.99
CA GLU A 73 0.13 -1.55 -27.12
C GLU A 73 1.01 -2.46 -27.99
N LEU A 74 0.97 -3.76 -27.77
CA LEU A 74 1.77 -4.74 -28.52
C LEU A 74 1.37 -4.80 -30.00
N THR A 75 0.07 -4.75 -30.30
CA THR A 75 -0.44 -4.79 -31.70
C THR A 75 -0.12 -3.53 -32.49
N HIS A 76 0.07 -2.40 -31.80
CA HIS A 76 0.53 -1.15 -32.43
C HIS A 76 2.08 -1.03 -32.50
N GLY A 77 2.79 -2.13 -32.28
CA GLY A 77 4.26 -2.18 -32.39
C GLY A 77 4.99 -1.71 -31.14
N GLY A 78 4.29 -1.53 -30.04
CA GLY A 78 4.91 -1.28 -28.72
C GLY A 78 5.62 -2.53 -28.19
N ARG A 79 6.48 -2.31 -27.20
CA ARG A 79 7.16 -3.40 -26.47
C ARG A 79 6.89 -3.27 -24.98
N ILE A 80 6.46 -4.35 -24.37
CA ILE A 80 6.27 -4.45 -22.91
C ILE A 80 6.92 -5.75 -22.46
N ASP A 81 7.97 -5.64 -21.64
CA ASP A 81 8.69 -6.80 -21.06
C ASP A 81 8.26 -7.05 -19.60
N TYR A 82 7.73 -6.02 -18.93
CA TYR A 82 7.24 -6.10 -17.56
C TYR A 82 6.23 -5.00 -17.26
N VAL A 83 5.45 -5.23 -16.21
CA VAL A 83 4.57 -4.21 -15.61
C VAL A 83 4.84 -4.09 -14.11
N VAL A 84 4.73 -2.86 -13.61
CA VAL A 84 4.80 -2.53 -12.17
C VAL A 84 3.42 -2.01 -11.78
N CYS A 85 2.80 -2.64 -10.78
CA CYS A 85 1.47 -2.31 -10.29
C CYS A 85 1.55 -1.87 -8.84
N ASP A 86 1.45 -0.56 -8.57
CA ASP A 86 1.42 -0.04 -7.20
C ASP A 86 -0.02 0.11 -6.70
N GLU A 87 -0.18 0.09 -5.38
CA GLU A 87 -1.46 0.08 -4.67
C GLU A 87 -2.42 -1.03 -5.19
N ALA A 88 -1.84 -2.18 -5.55
CA ALA A 88 -2.55 -3.30 -6.17
C ALA A 88 -3.63 -3.95 -5.27
N GLN A 89 -3.65 -3.65 -3.97
CA GLN A 89 -4.73 -4.06 -3.07
C GLN A 89 -6.09 -3.50 -3.50
N PHE A 90 -6.11 -2.39 -4.22
CA PHE A 90 -7.34 -1.75 -4.68
C PHE A 90 -7.85 -2.29 -6.03
N TYR A 91 -7.10 -3.15 -6.68
CA TYR A 91 -7.56 -3.78 -7.92
C TYR A 91 -8.65 -4.81 -7.63
N SER A 92 -9.55 -4.98 -8.58
CA SER A 92 -10.56 -6.04 -8.52
C SER A 92 -9.93 -7.42 -8.72
N ALA A 93 -10.61 -8.48 -8.29
CA ALA A 93 -10.15 -9.85 -8.55
C ALA A 93 -9.97 -10.12 -10.04
N LEU A 94 -10.86 -9.59 -10.90
CA LEU A 94 -10.75 -9.71 -12.36
C LEU A 94 -9.47 -9.04 -12.91
N GLN A 95 -9.14 -7.85 -12.41
CA GLN A 95 -7.91 -7.16 -12.81
C GLN A 95 -6.66 -7.95 -12.41
N ILE A 96 -6.65 -8.60 -11.24
CA ILE A 96 -5.55 -9.48 -10.84
C ILE A 96 -5.48 -10.73 -11.73
N GLU A 97 -6.60 -11.32 -12.12
CA GLU A 97 -6.64 -12.43 -13.09
C GLU A 97 -6.08 -12.01 -14.45
N GLN A 98 -6.37 -10.80 -14.91
CA GLN A 98 -5.79 -10.27 -16.14
C GLN A 98 -4.25 -10.14 -16.01
N LEU A 99 -3.74 -9.69 -14.86
CA LEU A 99 -2.30 -9.62 -14.62
C LEU A 99 -1.64 -11.02 -14.67
N ALA A 100 -2.24 -12.04 -14.04
CA ALA A 100 -1.76 -13.42 -14.12
C ALA A 100 -1.77 -13.92 -15.59
N ARG A 101 -2.82 -13.59 -16.33
CA ARG A 101 -2.93 -13.92 -17.75
C ARG A 101 -1.82 -13.27 -18.61
N LEU A 102 -1.36 -12.03 -18.28
CA LEU A 102 -0.22 -11.41 -18.98
C LEU A 102 1.06 -12.24 -18.79
N VAL A 103 1.25 -12.81 -17.60
CA VAL A 103 2.38 -13.71 -17.31
C VAL A 103 2.27 -14.98 -18.14
N ASP A 104 1.13 -15.64 -18.06
CA ASP A 104 0.93 -16.97 -18.66
C ASP A 104 0.96 -16.95 -20.19
N GLU A 105 0.26 -16.01 -20.80
CA GLU A 105 0.03 -16.00 -22.25
C GLU A 105 1.01 -15.10 -23.02
N LEU A 106 1.49 -13.99 -22.40
CA LEU A 106 2.34 -13.02 -23.09
C LEU A 106 3.80 -13.03 -22.58
N GLN A 107 4.09 -13.82 -21.54
CA GLN A 107 5.43 -13.91 -20.90
C GLN A 107 5.95 -12.52 -20.44
N ILE A 108 5.06 -11.72 -19.87
CA ILE A 108 5.36 -10.40 -19.30
C ILE A 108 5.47 -10.54 -17.79
N ASP A 109 6.60 -10.10 -17.20
CA ASP A 109 6.75 -10.10 -15.74
C ASP A 109 5.80 -9.09 -15.09
N VAL A 110 5.16 -9.49 -13.98
CA VAL A 110 4.28 -8.62 -13.20
C VAL A 110 4.83 -8.44 -11.80
N PHE A 111 5.12 -7.19 -11.43
CA PHE A 111 5.57 -6.79 -10.11
C PHE A 111 4.44 -6.02 -9.42
N ALA A 112 3.66 -6.70 -8.58
CA ALA A 112 2.56 -6.11 -7.85
C ALA A 112 3.00 -5.68 -6.44
N PHE A 113 2.67 -4.45 -6.06
CA PHE A 113 2.98 -3.84 -4.76
C PHE A 113 1.69 -3.45 -4.05
N GLY A 114 1.57 -3.81 -2.78
CA GLY A 114 0.36 -3.48 -2.03
C GLY A 114 0.43 -3.88 -0.56
N ILE A 115 -0.53 -3.38 0.22
CA ILE A 115 -0.75 -3.81 1.60
C ILE A 115 -1.68 -5.03 1.61
N LEU A 116 -1.47 -5.95 2.56
CA LEU A 116 -2.33 -7.15 2.67
C LEU A 116 -3.71 -6.82 3.23
N THR A 117 -3.73 -6.12 4.37
CA THR A 117 -4.93 -5.95 5.16
C THR A 117 -5.24 -4.48 5.41
N ASP A 118 -6.52 -4.19 5.56
CA ASP A 118 -7.03 -2.91 5.98
C ASP A 118 -6.80 -2.66 7.50
N PHE A 119 -7.33 -1.55 8.00
CA PHE A 119 -7.26 -1.16 9.41
C PHE A 119 -7.99 -2.12 10.37
N ARG A 120 -8.89 -2.98 9.85
CA ARG A 120 -9.62 -4.03 10.60
C ARG A 120 -8.87 -5.37 10.58
N ALA A 121 -7.69 -5.44 9.97
CA ALA A 121 -6.93 -6.65 9.70
C ALA A 121 -7.66 -7.64 8.76
N THR A 122 -8.49 -7.13 7.85
CA THR A 122 -9.18 -7.90 6.81
C THR A 122 -8.47 -7.71 5.48
N LEU A 123 -8.29 -8.78 4.71
CA LEU A 123 -7.66 -8.70 3.39
C LEU A 123 -8.44 -7.77 2.45
N PHE A 124 -7.71 -7.00 1.66
CA PHE A 124 -8.31 -6.32 0.51
C PHE A 124 -8.63 -7.33 -0.60
N PRO A 125 -9.66 -7.09 -1.42
CA PRO A 125 -10.02 -8.01 -2.51
C PRO A 125 -8.86 -8.31 -3.47
N GLY A 126 -8.14 -7.27 -3.91
CA GLY A 126 -6.98 -7.41 -4.78
C GLY A 126 -5.84 -8.18 -4.10
N SER A 127 -5.58 -7.91 -2.82
CA SER A 127 -4.56 -8.63 -2.06
C SER A 127 -4.93 -10.10 -1.84
N ALA A 128 -6.19 -10.42 -1.57
CA ALA A 128 -6.66 -11.79 -1.46
C ALA A 128 -6.40 -12.55 -2.76
N ARG A 129 -6.75 -11.95 -3.91
CA ARG A 129 -6.55 -12.58 -5.21
C ARG A 129 -5.07 -12.69 -5.59
N LEU A 130 -4.23 -11.72 -5.23
CA LEU A 130 -2.77 -11.81 -5.40
C LEU A 130 -2.16 -12.95 -4.57
N VAL A 131 -2.60 -13.15 -3.33
CA VAL A 131 -2.14 -14.28 -2.49
C VAL A 131 -2.50 -15.64 -3.11
N GLU A 132 -3.63 -15.72 -3.81
CA GLU A 132 -4.08 -16.95 -4.47
C GLU A 132 -3.34 -17.25 -5.77
N LEU A 133 -2.89 -16.23 -6.53
CA LEU A 133 -2.38 -16.37 -7.89
C LEU A 133 -0.88 -16.09 -8.05
N ALA A 134 -0.25 -15.37 -7.13
CA ALA A 134 1.16 -15.00 -7.29
C ALA A 134 2.08 -16.22 -7.24
N ASP A 135 3.03 -16.29 -8.17
CA ASP A 135 4.10 -17.31 -8.17
C ASP A 135 4.98 -17.17 -6.92
N ARG A 136 5.21 -15.93 -6.49
CA ARG A 136 5.97 -15.64 -5.28
C ARG A 136 5.41 -14.42 -4.54
N MET A 137 5.45 -14.49 -3.23
CA MET A 137 5.10 -13.39 -2.36
C MET A 137 6.31 -13.00 -1.50
N GLU A 138 6.67 -11.72 -1.56
CA GLU A 138 7.84 -11.16 -0.88
C GLU A 138 7.37 -10.15 0.19
N LEU A 139 7.70 -10.44 1.44
CA LEU A 139 7.49 -9.48 2.52
C LEU A 139 8.67 -8.52 2.58
N LEU A 140 8.41 -7.22 2.42
CA LEU A 140 9.47 -6.22 2.42
C LEU A 140 10.19 -6.18 3.77
N GLN A 141 11.52 -6.13 3.71
CA GLN A 141 12.38 -6.20 4.89
C GLN A 141 12.56 -4.85 5.60
N VAL A 142 12.21 -3.74 4.92
CA VAL A 142 12.21 -2.43 5.60
C VAL A 142 11.11 -2.43 6.63
N GLU A 143 11.52 -2.40 7.89
CA GLU A 143 10.61 -2.50 9.01
C GLU A 143 9.99 -1.13 9.33
N ALA A 144 8.68 -1.02 9.11
CA ALA A 144 7.92 0.04 9.75
C ALA A 144 7.83 -0.29 11.26
N LEU A 145 8.03 0.70 12.10
CA LEU A 145 8.03 0.52 13.54
C LEU A 145 6.75 1.06 14.18
N CYS A 146 6.22 0.29 15.09
CA CYS A 146 5.20 0.73 16.03
C CYS A 146 5.81 1.79 16.97
N TRP A 147 4.99 2.67 17.53
CA TRP A 147 5.43 3.69 18.49
C TRP A 147 6.21 3.11 19.70
N CYS A 148 6.05 1.82 20.01
CA CYS A 148 6.79 1.15 21.08
C CYS A 148 8.17 0.60 20.65
N GLY A 149 8.58 0.82 19.39
CA GLY A 149 9.84 0.32 18.83
C GLY A 149 9.79 -1.11 18.26
N GLU A 150 8.71 -1.85 18.50
CA GLU A 150 8.53 -3.18 17.92
C GLU A 150 8.13 -3.09 16.43
N ARG A 151 8.42 -4.12 15.66
CA ARG A 151 8.01 -4.22 14.27
C ARG A 151 6.49 -4.05 14.13
N ALA A 152 6.08 -3.12 13.28
CA ALA A 152 4.68 -2.95 12.91
C ALA A 152 4.25 -4.02 11.91
N THR A 153 3.08 -4.58 12.12
CA THR A 153 2.50 -5.65 11.30
C THR A 153 1.06 -5.37 10.88
N HIS A 154 0.48 -4.28 11.39
CA HIS A 154 -0.91 -3.90 11.14
C HIS A 154 -0.99 -2.42 10.82
N ASN A 155 -1.93 -2.09 9.94
CA ASN A 155 -2.32 -0.71 9.68
C ASN A 155 -3.51 -0.36 10.57
N ALA A 156 -3.53 0.84 11.12
CA ALA A 156 -4.63 1.37 11.91
C ALA A 156 -5.09 2.69 11.30
N ARG A 157 -6.41 2.89 11.23
CA ARG A 157 -7.02 4.18 10.91
C ARG A 157 -7.36 4.86 12.21
N THR A 158 -7.07 6.14 12.32
CA THR A 158 -7.38 6.94 13.52
C THR A 158 -8.18 8.18 13.16
N ILE A 159 -9.06 8.57 14.06
CA ILE A 159 -9.81 9.84 14.03
C ILE A 159 -9.61 10.50 15.39
N GLY A 160 -9.07 11.72 15.40
CA GLY A 160 -8.75 12.41 16.66
C GLY A 160 -7.77 11.64 17.56
N GLY A 161 -6.91 10.79 16.97
CA GLY A 161 -5.96 9.94 17.70
C GLY A 161 -6.54 8.63 18.24
N GLU A 162 -7.83 8.38 18.09
CA GLU A 162 -8.48 7.12 18.48
C GLU A 162 -8.58 6.16 17.30
N MET A 163 -8.37 4.87 17.54
CA MET A 163 -8.41 3.84 16.52
C MET A 163 -9.85 3.56 16.07
N VAL A 164 -10.10 3.68 14.78
CA VAL A 164 -11.35 3.29 14.13
C VAL A 164 -11.38 1.76 13.95
N THR A 165 -12.51 1.13 14.24
CA THR A 165 -12.69 -0.32 14.15
C THR A 165 -13.78 -0.75 13.18
N GLU A 166 -14.59 0.20 12.72
CA GLU A 166 -15.71 -0.02 11.81
C GLU A 166 -15.67 1.00 10.67
N GLY A 167 -16.39 0.74 9.59
CA GLY A 167 -16.48 1.61 8.43
C GLY A 167 -15.96 0.98 7.15
N GLU A 168 -16.05 1.73 6.07
CA GLU A 168 -15.63 1.28 4.74
C GLU A 168 -14.12 1.02 4.68
N GLN A 169 -13.73 0.04 3.88
CA GLN A 169 -12.34 -0.37 3.70
C GLN A 169 -11.51 0.76 3.08
N LEU A 170 -12.09 1.45 2.11
CA LEU A 170 -11.49 2.58 1.43
C LEU A 170 -12.18 3.89 1.85
N VAL A 171 -11.41 4.85 2.32
CA VAL A 171 -11.82 6.25 2.40
C VAL A 171 -10.87 7.02 1.50
N VAL A 172 -11.39 7.47 0.36
CA VAL A 172 -10.62 8.26 -0.62
C VAL A 172 -10.47 9.67 -0.10
N GLY A 173 -9.22 10.07 0.08
CA GLY A 173 -8.84 11.43 0.46
C GLY A 173 -8.82 11.67 1.98
N ASP A 174 -8.15 12.75 2.34
CA ASP A 174 -8.27 13.37 3.65
C ASP A 174 -9.68 13.97 3.76
N ILE A 175 -10.69 13.12 4.02
CA ILE A 175 -12.01 13.62 4.34
C ILE A 175 -11.90 14.20 5.74
N VAL A 176 -11.75 15.50 5.81
CA VAL A 176 -12.07 16.27 7.01
C VAL A 176 -13.58 16.10 7.24
N THR A 177 -13.96 15.04 7.95
CA THR A 177 -15.30 14.96 8.50
C THR A 177 -15.32 15.89 9.69
N ASP A 178 -16.19 16.88 9.68
CA ASP A 178 -16.41 17.87 10.71
C ASP A 178 -15.51 17.72 11.96
N ASP A 179 -14.42 18.53 12.04
CA ASP A 179 -13.50 18.74 13.15
C ASP A 179 -12.44 17.66 13.47
N HIS A 180 -12.35 16.50 12.80
CA HIS A 180 -11.32 15.51 13.13
C HIS A 180 -10.56 15.00 11.89
N GLU A 181 -9.23 15.14 11.91
CA GLU A 181 -8.33 14.64 10.90
C GLU A 181 -8.28 13.10 10.90
N VAL A 182 -8.55 12.48 9.75
CA VAL A 182 -8.35 11.04 9.53
C VAL A 182 -6.87 10.80 9.31
N ALA A 183 -6.24 10.00 10.13
CA ALA A 183 -4.84 9.64 10.00
C ALA A 183 -4.67 8.11 9.97
N TYR A 184 -3.47 7.67 9.55
CA TYR A 184 -3.09 6.27 9.56
C TYR A 184 -1.83 6.07 10.39
N GLU A 185 -1.80 5.00 11.18
CA GLU A 185 -0.69 4.61 12.02
C GLU A 185 -0.36 3.13 11.80
N VAL A 186 0.92 2.78 11.85
CA VAL A 186 1.36 1.39 11.80
C VAL A 186 1.63 0.87 13.21
N LEU A 187 1.04 -0.27 13.55
CA LEU A 187 1.08 -0.84 14.89
C LEU A 187 1.60 -2.29 14.90
N CYS A 188 2.26 -2.66 15.98
CA CYS A 188 2.47 -4.08 16.25
C CYS A 188 1.13 -4.75 16.61
N ARG A 189 1.03 -6.06 16.38
CA ARG A 189 -0.20 -6.82 16.64
C ARG A 189 -0.78 -6.60 18.04
N ARG A 190 0.08 -6.48 19.06
CA ARG A 190 -0.34 -6.26 20.45
C ARG A 190 -1.08 -4.94 20.62
N HIS A 191 -0.55 -3.84 20.05
CA HIS A 191 -1.15 -2.52 20.18
C HIS A 191 -2.38 -2.37 19.29
N HIS A 192 -2.36 -2.93 18.09
CA HIS A 192 -3.54 -2.99 17.23
C HIS A 192 -4.73 -3.69 17.93
N ARG A 193 -4.52 -4.89 18.50
CA ARG A 193 -5.56 -5.62 19.23
C ARG A 193 -6.07 -4.89 20.47
N ARG A 194 -5.22 -4.10 21.13
CA ARG A 194 -5.58 -3.30 22.30
C ARG A 194 -6.14 -1.93 21.94
N ARG A 195 -6.19 -1.59 20.64
CA ARG A 195 -6.62 -0.27 20.15
C ARG A 195 -5.82 0.86 20.77
N LEU A 196 -4.52 0.66 20.97
CA LEU A 196 -3.63 1.59 21.66
C LEU A 196 -2.74 2.31 20.65
N THR A 197 -3.18 3.49 20.26
CA THR A 197 -2.47 4.42 19.38
C THR A 197 -1.36 5.16 20.12
N GLN A 198 -0.45 5.81 19.39
CA GLN A 198 0.57 6.66 19.99
C GLN A 198 -0.05 7.83 20.79
N ALA A 199 -1.10 8.46 20.25
CA ALA A 199 -1.80 9.56 20.92
C ALA A 199 -2.39 9.10 22.26
N ARG A 200 -3.07 7.97 22.28
CA ARG A 200 -3.68 7.41 23.49
C ARG A 200 -2.61 6.96 24.50
N ALA A 201 -1.50 6.39 24.04
CA ALA A 201 -0.40 6.01 24.91
C ALA A 201 0.24 7.24 25.60
N ARG A 202 0.44 8.34 24.86
CA ARG A 202 0.96 9.60 25.41
C ARG A 202 -0.01 10.21 26.43
N ALA A 203 -1.31 10.20 26.15
CA ALA A 203 -2.32 10.70 27.09
C ALA A 203 -2.34 9.91 28.41
N THR A 204 -2.06 8.59 28.35
CA THR A 204 -2.00 7.74 29.56
C THR A 204 -0.68 7.90 30.32
N LEU A 205 0.39 8.32 29.64
CA LEU A 205 1.72 8.56 30.24
C LEU A 205 1.94 10.02 30.63
N SER A 206 1.04 10.93 30.23
CA SER A 206 1.08 12.31 30.73
C SER A 206 0.85 12.27 32.24
N PRO A 207 1.81 12.66 33.08
CA PRO A 207 1.58 12.70 34.50
C PRO A 207 0.50 13.75 34.75
N GLU A 208 -0.70 13.31 35.11
CA GLU A 208 -1.53 14.16 35.95
C GLU A 208 -0.64 14.55 37.13
N VAL A 209 -0.40 15.84 37.27
CA VAL A 209 0.30 16.36 38.45
C VAL A 209 -0.53 15.87 39.64
N LEU A 210 -0.02 14.83 40.29
CA LEU A 210 -0.64 14.38 41.53
C LEU A 210 -0.78 15.63 42.43
N PRO A 211 -1.93 15.94 42.97
CA PRO A 211 -2.14 17.11 43.80
C PRO A 211 -1.52 16.89 45.19
N PHE A 212 -0.20 16.76 45.22
CA PHE A 212 0.55 16.87 46.48
C PHE A 212 1.11 18.29 46.61
N GLY A 213 0.23 19.26 46.60
CA GLY A 213 0.46 20.59 47.09
C GLY A 213 -0.18 20.74 48.42
N GLY A 214 0.20 19.93 49.40
CA GLY A 214 -0.16 20.13 50.79
C GLY A 214 0.63 21.28 51.34
N ASN A 215 -0.05 22.40 51.65
CA ASN A 215 0.43 23.48 52.48
C ASN A 215 1.06 22.92 53.76
N ALA A 216 2.33 23.22 53.96
CA ALA A 216 2.88 23.32 55.30
C ALA A 216 2.95 24.78 55.65
N SER A 217 2.06 25.19 56.51
CA SER A 217 2.09 26.42 57.27
C SER A 217 3.33 26.56 58.15
#